data_4bd74a0b5195ea6591b1961bba2cc321
#
_entry.id   4bd74a0b5195ea6591b1961bba2cc321
#
_cell.length_a   1.000
_cell.length_b   1.000
_cell.length_c   1.000
_cell.angle_alpha   90.00
_cell.angle_beta   90.00
_cell.angle_gamma   90.00
#
_symmetry.space_group_name_H-M   'P 1'
#
loop_
_entity.id
_entity.type
_entity.pdbx_description
1 polymer ?
#
loop_
_entity_poly.entity_id
_entity_poly.type
_entity_poly.pdbx_seq_one_letter_code
_entity_poly.pdbx_strand_id
1 'polypeptide(L)'
;KIGYAALPFQPDQHEASYQNEQKQFLKKLGLAGLMTMQVMMLMTGLYFDLFGAIEAETRQYFYWVALVLTTPVVFYSGSTFYLGAIKAISARTVNMDVPVTIAVFGTYIAGIKSTLLETGDVYFESICMFIFLLLLSRYLEHRARHRATQISANMMQYIPVTAHRLSDDGKVEPCLAKHLAVGDKVLVKAGETIPVDGRIIEGASAIDESMLTGE
;
A
#
# COMPACT_ATOMS: atom_id res chain seq x y z
N LYS A 1 1.92 22.26 13.70
CA LYS A 1 0.69 21.61 13.18
C LYS A 1 1.11 20.59 12.14
N ILE A 2 0.94 19.29 12.44
CA ILE A 2 1.47 18.14 11.69
C ILE A 2 0.59 17.81 10.45
N GLY A 3 -0.46 18.57 10.16
CA GLY A 3 -1.31 18.39 8.97
C GLY A 3 -2.19 17.13 8.96
N TYR A 4 -2.33 16.44 10.08
CA TYR A 4 -3.23 15.27 10.20
C TYR A 4 -4.52 15.67 10.90
N ALA A 5 -5.66 15.29 10.31
CA ALA A 5 -6.97 15.39 10.94
C ALA A 5 -7.34 14.02 11.52
N ALA A 6 -7.68 13.97 12.81
CA ALA A 6 -8.23 12.77 13.43
C ALA A 6 -9.71 12.67 13.06
N LEU A 7 -10.08 11.60 12.37
CA LEU A 7 -11.45 11.26 12.05
C LEU A 7 -11.86 10.00 12.82
N PRO A 8 -13.13 9.85 13.21
CA PRO A 8 -13.60 8.61 13.84
C PRO A 8 -13.40 7.44 12.87
N PHE A 9 -12.87 6.33 13.38
CA PHE A 9 -12.64 5.12 12.61
C PHE A 9 -13.98 4.49 12.19
N GLN A 10 -14.24 4.45 10.88
CA GLN A 10 -15.40 3.78 10.29
C GLN A 10 -14.89 2.65 9.39
N PRO A 11 -15.03 1.38 9.81
CA PRO A 11 -14.47 0.23 9.10
C PRO A 11 -14.89 0.14 7.63
N ASP A 12 -16.19 0.37 7.34
CA ASP A 12 -16.75 0.24 6.00
C ASP A 12 -16.22 1.27 5.01
N GLN A 13 -16.00 2.51 5.47
CA GLN A 13 -15.42 3.57 4.62
C GLN A 13 -13.93 3.36 4.35
N HIS A 14 -13.20 2.81 5.33
CA HIS A 14 -11.81 2.45 5.16
C HIS A 14 -11.61 1.33 4.15
N GLU A 15 -12.46 0.31 4.20
CA GLU A 15 -12.41 -0.81 3.25
C GLU A 15 -12.71 -0.34 1.82
N ALA A 16 -13.74 0.49 1.62
CA ALA A 16 -14.10 1.03 0.31
C ALA A 16 -12.99 1.93 -0.27
N SER A 17 -12.36 2.78 0.55
CA SER A 17 -11.25 3.62 0.10
C SER A 17 -10.02 2.79 -0.26
N TYR A 18 -9.68 1.79 0.54
CA TYR A 18 -8.60 0.85 0.27
C TYR A 18 -8.78 0.12 -1.06
N GLN A 19 -9.97 -0.42 -1.33
CA GLN A 19 -10.27 -1.11 -2.58
C GLN A 19 -10.11 -0.18 -3.81
N ASN A 20 -10.52 1.08 -3.68
CA ASN A 20 -10.35 2.06 -4.75
C ASN A 20 -8.90 2.42 -5.00
N GLU A 21 -8.12 2.63 -3.95
CA GLU A 21 -6.68 2.86 -4.05
C GLU A 21 -5.97 1.66 -4.67
N GLN A 22 -6.30 0.45 -4.22
CA GLN A 22 -5.74 -0.78 -4.77
C GLN A 22 -6.03 -0.94 -6.27
N LYS A 23 -7.26 -0.65 -6.71
CA LYS A 23 -7.63 -0.69 -8.13
C LYS A 23 -6.83 0.32 -8.95
N GLN A 24 -6.61 1.52 -8.42
CA GLN A 24 -5.79 2.54 -9.09
C GLN A 24 -4.32 2.12 -9.19
N PHE A 25 -3.77 1.54 -8.11
CA PHE A 25 -2.42 0.97 -8.14
C PHE A 25 -2.26 -0.14 -9.17
N LEU A 26 -3.21 -1.07 -9.22
CA LEU A 26 -3.20 -2.16 -10.20
C LEU A 26 -3.28 -1.67 -11.64
N LYS A 27 -4.08 -0.64 -11.93
CA LYS A 27 -4.14 -0.03 -13.26
C LYS A 27 -2.80 0.59 -13.66
N LYS A 28 -2.18 1.35 -12.77
CA LYS A 28 -0.87 1.97 -13.01
C LYS A 28 0.23 0.93 -13.16
N LEU A 29 0.23 -0.09 -12.31
CA LEU A 29 1.19 -1.20 -12.36
C LEU A 29 1.01 -2.04 -13.62
N GLY A 30 -0.23 -2.36 -14.01
CA GLY A 30 -0.54 -3.11 -15.23
C GLY A 30 -0.08 -2.38 -16.48
N LEU A 31 -0.37 -1.07 -16.59
CA LEU A 31 0.12 -0.26 -17.69
C LEU A 31 1.66 -0.21 -17.72
N ALA A 32 2.29 0.08 -16.57
CA ALA A 32 3.74 0.10 -16.47
C ALA A 32 4.37 -1.23 -16.89
N GLY A 33 3.84 -2.35 -16.38
CA GLY A 33 4.36 -3.69 -16.72
C GLY A 33 4.23 -4.04 -18.18
N LEU A 34 3.06 -3.77 -18.78
CA LEU A 34 2.80 -4.03 -20.20
C LEU A 34 3.74 -3.20 -21.09
N MET A 35 3.84 -1.90 -20.84
CA MET A 35 4.69 -1.00 -21.61
C MET A 35 6.18 -1.30 -21.41
N THR A 36 6.60 -1.62 -20.17
CA THR A 36 7.99 -2.03 -19.88
C THR A 36 8.37 -3.28 -20.70
N MET A 37 7.49 -4.27 -20.75
CA MET A 37 7.74 -5.49 -21.53
C MET A 37 7.92 -5.17 -23.02
N GLN A 38 7.07 -4.29 -23.59
CA GLN A 38 7.17 -3.90 -24.99
C GLN A 38 8.46 -3.12 -25.29
N VAL A 39 8.78 -2.12 -24.45
CA VAL A 39 9.99 -1.30 -24.64
C VAL A 39 11.25 -2.15 -24.45
N MET A 40 11.27 -3.06 -23.46
CA MET A 40 12.41 -3.97 -23.26
C MET A 40 12.59 -4.91 -24.45
N MET A 41 11.53 -5.50 -25.00
CA MET A 41 11.62 -6.38 -26.16
C MET A 41 12.20 -5.63 -27.37
N LEU A 42 11.73 -4.39 -27.57
CA LEU A 42 12.18 -3.54 -28.69
C LEU A 42 13.66 -3.16 -28.53
N MET A 43 14.08 -2.72 -27.33
CA MET A 43 15.47 -2.34 -27.07
C MET A 43 16.43 -3.53 -27.05
N THR A 44 15.99 -4.68 -26.53
CA THR A 44 16.78 -5.91 -26.59
C THR A 44 17.06 -6.30 -28.04
N GLY A 45 16.09 -6.18 -28.94
CA GLY A 45 16.28 -6.41 -30.37
C GLY A 45 17.35 -5.52 -30.99
N LEU A 46 17.43 -4.26 -30.55
CA LEU A 46 18.45 -3.29 -30.97
C LEU A 46 19.83 -3.61 -30.40
N TYR A 47 19.94 -3.95 -29.10
CA TYR A 47 21.22 -4.16 -28.44
C TYR A 47 21.94 -5.45 -28.90
N PHE A 48 21.18 -6.48 -29.24
CA PHE A 48 21.73 -7.76 -29.66
C PHE A 48 21.83 -7.93 -31.17
N ASP A 49 21.58 -6.86 -31.96
CA ASP A 49 21.55 -6.91 -33.43
C ASP A 49 20.72 -8.11 -33.97
N LEU A 50 19.64 -8.48 -33.26
CA LEU A 50 18.81 -9.64 -33.61
C LEU A 50 18.17 -9.52 -35.00
N PHE A 51 18.10 -8.33 -35.56
CA PHE A 51 17.54 -8.03 -36.86
C PHE A 51 18.61 -7.83 -37.95
N GLY A 52 19.89 -8.15 -37.66
CA GLY A 52 21.04 -7.86 -38.54
C GLY A 52 21.51 -6.42 -38.44
N ALA A 53 22.43 -6.01 -39.35
CA ALA A 53 22.93 -4.62 -39.37
C ALA A 53 21.77 -3.65 -39.61
N ILE A 54 21.30 -3.02 -38.51
CA ILE A 54 20.16 -2.10 -38.54
C ILE A 54 20.64 -0.77 -39.09
N GLU A 55 20.03 -0.29 -40.15
CA GLU A 55 20.26 1.03 -40.70
C GLU A 55 19.90 2.11 -39.71
N ALA A 56 20.62 3.26 -39.78
CA ALA A 56 20.43 4.35 -38.85
C ALA A 56 18.98 4.87 -38.80
N GLU A 57 18.29 4.88 -39.93
CA GLU A 57 16.87 5.28 -40.02
C GLU A 57 15.95 4.34 -39.23
N THR A 58 16.19 3.03 -39.32
CA THR A 58 15.41 2.02 -38.60
C THR A 58 15.64 2.15 -37.08
N ARG A 59 16.90 2.39 -36.65
CA ARG A 59 17.21 2.66 -35.24
C ARG A 59 16.47 3.87 -34.72
N GLN A 60 16.46 4.95 -35.48
CA GLN A 60 15.75 6.18 -35.13
C GLN A 60 14.24 5.97 -35.00
N TYR A 61 13.65 5.18 -35.90
CA TYR A 61 12.25 4.79 -35.82
C TYR A 61 11.94 4.04 -34.49
N PHE A 62 12.79 3.12 -34.09
CA PHE A 62 12.61 2.39 -32.82
C PHE A 62 12.73 3.31 -31.60
N TYR A 63 13.58 4.31 -31.62
CA TYR A 63 13.66 5.33 -30.55
C TYR A 63 12.38 6.14 -30.44
N TRP A 64 11.76 6.52 -31.54
CA TRP A 64 10.46 7.19 -31.54
C TRP A 64 9.35 6.30 -30.97
N VAL A 65 9.30 5.05 -31.37
CA VAL A 65 8.32 4.09 -30.85
C VAL A 65 8.52 3.90 -29.33
N ALA A 66 9.76 3.73 -28.87
CA ALA A 66 10.08 3.61 -27.46
C ALA A 66 9.68 4.86 -26.66
N LEU A 67 9.93 6.06 -27.20
CA LEU A 67 9.51 7.32 -26.60
C LEU A 67 7.99 7.36 -26.40
N VAL A 68 7.21 7.03 -27.43
CA VAL A 68 5.75 7.01 -27.38
C VAL A 68 5.24 6.03 -26.37
N LEU A 69 5.82 4.82 -26.27
CA LEU A 69 5.44 3.80 -25.29
C LEU A 69 5.84 4.19 -23.85
N THR A 70 6.95 4.88 -23.67
CA THR A 70 7.44 5.33 -22.35
C THR A 70 6.64 6.50 -21.81
N THR A 71 6.13 7.38 -22.66
CA THR A 71 5.37 8.58 -22.27
C THR A 71 4.22 8.27 -21.30
N PRO A 72 3.29 7.34 -21.57
CA PRO A 72 2.21 7.02 -20.63
C PRO A 72 2.74 6.40 -19.32
N VAL A 73 3.85 5.69 -19.34
CA VAL A 73 4.47 5.16 -18.11
C VAL A 73 4.96 6.30 -17.24
N VAL A 74 5.70 7.25 -17.82
CA VAL A 74 6.20 8.42 -17.10
C VAL A 74 5.06 9.24 -16.53
N PHE A 75 4.09 9.68 -17.33
CA PHE A 75 3.07 10.64 -16.87
C PHE A 75 1.94 10.01 -16.06
N TYR A 76 1.46 8.82 -16.42
CA TYR A 76 0.36 8.18 -15.72
C TYR A 76 0.83 7.28 -14.57
N SER A 77 1.72 6.32 -14.86
CA SER A 77 2.18 5.38 -13.83
C SER A 77 3.10 6.06 -12.81
N GLY A 78 4.00 6.94 -13.28
CA GLY A 78 4.91 7.73 -12.44
C GLY A 78 4.23 8.80 -11.58
N SER A 79 2.97 9.18 -11.87
CA SER A 79 2.26 10.25 -11.16
C SER A 79 2.23 10.11 -9.63
N THR A 80 2.28 8.86 -9.13
CA THR A 80 2.30 8.57 -7.69
C THR A 80 3.55 9.15 -7.01
N PHE A 81 4.70 9.08 -7.68
CA PHE A 81 5.97 9.61 -7.17
C PHE A 81 6.00 11.13 -7.24
N TYR A 82 5.49 11.71 -8.32
CA TYR A 82 5.48 13.17 -8.52
C TYR A 82 4.59 13.85 -7.48
N LEU A 83 3.42 13.30 -7.21
CA LEU A 83 2.52 13.81 -6.17
C LEU A 83 3.15 13.68 -4.78
N GLY A 84 3.87 12.58 -4.52
CA GLY A 84 4.63 12.39 -3.28
C GLY A 84 5.76 13.39 -3.12
N ALA A 85 6.52 13.65 -4.19
CA ALA A 85 7.60 14.63 -4.22
C ALA A 85 7.09 16.06 -3.98
N ILE A 86 5.99 16.46 -4.65
CA ILE A 86 5.39 17.79 -4.48
C ILE A 86 4.94 17.98 -3.02
N LYS A 87 4.27 16.98 -2.43
CA LYS A 87 3.84 17.02 -1.03
C LYS A 87 5.02 17.16 -0.06
N ALA A 88 6.10 16.40 -0.31
CA ALA A 88 7.29 16.45 0.53
C ALA A 88 7.98 17.83 0.47
N ILE A 89 8.17 18.38 -0.74
CA ILE A 89 8.76 19.70 -0.93
C ILE A 89 7.88 20.78 -0.28
N SER A 90 6.56 20.71 -0.43
CA SER A 90 5.62 21.64 0.21
C SER A 90 5.67 21.58 1.74
N ALA A 91 5.92 20.40 2.29
CA ALA A 91 6.11 20.18 3.73
C ALA A 91 7.55 20.48 4.21
N ARG A 92 8.43 20.93 3.33
CA ARG A 92 9.87 21.14 3.58
C ARG A 92 10.57 19.90 4.12
N THR A 93 10.14 18.73 3.68
CA THR A 93 10.74 17.44 4.00
C THR A 93 11.28 16.80 2.72
N VAL A 94 12.26 15.92 2.85
CA VAL A 94 12.78 15.14 1.72
C VAL A 94 12.40 13.70 1.95
N ASN A 95 11.69 13.12 0.98
CA ASN A 95 11.36 11.71 0.93
C ASN A 95 12.02 11.06 -0.30
N MET A 96 11.88 9.75 -0.43
CA MET A 96 12.41 8.98 -1.56
C MET A 96 11.82 9.42 -2.92
N ASP A 97 10.63 10.03 -2.94
CA ASP A 97 9.94 10.42 -4.17
C ASP A 97 10.64 11.59 -4.89
N VAL A 98 11.31 12.47 -4.14
CA VAL A 98 12.00 13.64 -4.70
C VAL A 98 13.15 13.22 -5.62
N PRO A 99 14.18 12.45 -5.16
CA PRO A 99 15.25 12.02 -6.05
C PRO A 99 14.77 11.12 -7.19
N VAL A 100 13.75 10.27 -6.95
CA VAL A 100 13.13 9.44 -8.00
C VAL A 100 12.54 10.31 -9.10
N THR A 101 11.78 11.33 -8.73
CA THR A 101 11.16 12.26 -9.68
C THR A 101 12.21 12.99 -10.53
N ILE A 102 13.28 13.48 -9.90
CA ILE A 102 14.37 14.17 -10.60
C ILE A 102 15.06 13.21 -11.57
N ALA A 103 15.37 11.99 -11.14
CA ALA A 103 16.02 10.98 -11.98
C ALA A 103 15.18 10.61 -13.20
N VAL A 104 13.88 10.32 -12.99
CA VAL A 104 12.95 9.94 -14.07
C VAL A 104 12.80 11.05 -15.09
N PHE A 105 12.51 12.29 -14.65
CA PHE A 105 12.37 13.41 -15.58
C PHE A 105 13.68 13.79 -16.25
N GLY A 106 14.80 13.77 -15.53
CA GLY A 106 16.11 14.04 -16.09
C GLY A 106 16.48 13.06 -17.20
N THR A 107 16.31 11.75 -16.95
CA THR A 107 16.59 10.72 -17.95
C THR A 107 15.59 10.77 -19.11
N TYR A 108 14.33 11.06 -18.85
CA TYR A 108 13.28 11.19 -19.89
C TYR A 108 13.57 12.36 -20.82
N ILE A 109 13.92 13.54 -20.28
CA ILE A 109 14.29 14.72 -21.06
C ILE A 109 15.57 14.46 -21.86
N ALA A 110 16.56 13.81 -21.27
CA ALA A 110 17.78 13.40 -21.97
C ALA A 110 17.47 12.45 -23.13
N GLY A 111 16.58 11.47 -22.93
CA GLY A 111 16.12 10.57 -23.98
C GLY A 111 15.38 11.28 -25.12
N ILE A 112 14.52 12.23 -24.82
CA ILE A 112 13.87 13.08 -25.82
C ILE A 112 14.92 13.85 -26.64
N LYS A 113 15.89 14.46 -25.96
CA LYS A 113 16.97 15.22 -26.62
C LYS A 113 17.78 14.31 -27.55
N SER A 114 18.18 13.12 -27.10
CA SER A 114 18.92 12.14 -27.90
C SER A 114 18.11 11.71 -29.14
N THR A 115 16.81 11.45 -28.97
CA THR A 115 15.92 11.07 -30.06
C THR A 115 15.75 12.19 -31.10
N LEU A 116 15.63 13.46 -30.66
CA LEU A 116 15.45 14.61 -31.56
C LEU A 116 16.71 15.01 -32.30
N LEU A 117 17.86 14.93 -31.64
CA LEU A 117 19.15 15.32 -32.22
C LEU A 117 19.88 14.18 -32.93
N GLU A 118 19.28 12.99 -32.94
CA GLU A 118 19.86 11.76 -33.52
C GLU A 118 21.29 11.46 -32.95
N THR A 119 21.53 11.84 -31.69
CA THR A 119 22.84 11.74 -31.07
C THR A 119 22.75 11.01 -29.75
N GLY A 120 23.64 10.01 -29.53
CA GLY A 120 23.74 9.30 -28.28
C GLY A 120 22.73 8.16 -28.12
N ASP A 121 22.77 7.56 -26.93
CA ASP A 121 21.89 6.44 -26.56
C ASP A 121 20.65 6.94 -25.81
N VAL A 122 19.58 6.13 -25.86
CA VAL A 122 18.35 6.33 -25.12
C VAL A 122 18.21 5.23 -24.06
N TYR A 123 17.60 5.56 -22.93
CA TYR A 123 17.44 4.66 -21.78
C TYR A 123 15.97 4.52 -21.38
N PHE A 124 15.07 4.44 -22.37
CA PHE A 124 13.62 4.37 -22.14
C PHE A 124 13.20 3.10 -21.41
N GLU A 125 13.85 1.96 -21.70
CA GLU A 125 13.64 0.70 -20.99
C GLU A 125 13.98 0.80 -19.51
N SER A 126 15.08 1.48 -19.19
CA SER A 126 15.52 1.69 -17.82
C SER A 126 14.52 2.53 -17.02
N ILE A 127 13.98 3.60 -17.64
CA ILE A 127 12.92 4.42 -17.02
C ILE A 127 11.68 3.59 -16.73
N CYS A 128 11.21 2.83 -17.73
CA CYS A 128 10.02 1.99 -17.61
C CYS A 128 10.18 0.93 -16.53
N MET A 129 11.31 0.21 -16.53
CA MET A 129 11.64 -0.80 -15.54
C MET A 129 11.73 -0.20 -14.15
N PHE A 130 12.38 0.94 -13.99
CA PHE A 130 12.52 1.62 -12.71
C PHE A 130 11.16 2.02 -12.12
N ILE A 131 10.30 2.67 -12.91
CA ILE A 131 8.93 3.03 -12.49
C ILE A 131 8.12 1.78 -12.15
N PHE A 132 8.20 0.73 -12.97
CA PHE A 132 7.49 -0.52 -12.72
C PHE A 132 7.90 -1.18 -11.41
N LEU A 133 9.21 -1.35 -11.16
CA LEU A 133 9.73 -1.97 -9.93
C LEU A 133 9.39 -1.15 -8.68
N LEU A 134 9.48 0.18 -8.75
CA LEU A 134 9.10 1.04 -7.64
C LEU A 134 7.59 0.97 -7.35
N LEU A 135 6.74 0.94 -8.37
CA LEU A 135 5.29 0.75 -8.19
C LEU A 135 4.98 -0.62 -7.61
N LEU A 136 5.67 -1.67 -8.08
CA LEU A 136 5.52 -3.03 -7.54
C LEU A 136 5.88 -3.07 -6.06
N SER A 137 7.02 -2.49 -5.68
CA SER A 137 7.45 -2.37 -4.28
C SER A 137 6.40 -1.67 -3.42
N ARG A 138 5.89 -0.51 -3.86
CA ARG A 138 4.83 0.22 -3.16
C ARG A 138 3.52 -0.58 -3.05
N TYR A 139 3.14 -1.28 -4.10
CA TYR A 139 1.95 -2.13 -4.06
C TYR A 139 2.08 -3.23 -3.01
N LEU A 140 3.23 -3.91 -2.97
CA LEU A 140 3.51 -4.97 -1.99
C LEU A 140 3.54 -4.42 -0.56
N GLU A 141 4.17 -3.26 -0.35
CA GLU A 141 4.20 -2.57 0.96
C GLU A 141 2.78 -2.22 1.42
N HIS A 142 1.98 -1.60 0.54
CA HIS A 142 0.62 -1.21 0.86
C HIS A 142 -0.25 -2.42 1.23
N ARG A 143 -0.11 -3.53 0.49
CA ARG A 143 -0.81 -4.79 0.77
C ARG A 143 -0.37 -5.43 2.10
N ALA A 144 0.93 -5.43 2.39
CA ALA A 144 1.46 -5.96 3.65
C ALA A 144 0.97 -5.15 4.85
N ARG A 145 1.01 -3.83 4.75
CA ARG A 145 0.54 -2.91 5.80
C ARG A 145 -0.96 -3.10 6.08
N HIS A 146 -1.78 -3.24 5.03
CA HIS A 146 -3.23 -3.46 5.19
C HIS A 146 -3.51 -4.78 5.92
N ARG A 147 -2.82 -5.88 5.57
CA ARG A 147 -2.95 -7.16 6.28
C ARG A 147 -2.61 -7.04 7.76
N ALA A 148 -1.52 -6.36 8.10
CA ALA A 148 -1.14 -6.15 9.50
C ALA A 148 -2.21 -5.36 10.27
N THR A 149 -2.81 -4.34 9.66
CA THR A 149 -3.88 -3.55 10.28
C THR A 149 -5.16 -4.38 10.47
N GLN A 150 -5.53 -5.23 9.52
CA GLN A 150 -6.69 -6.12 9.65
C GLN A 150 -6.54 -7.11 10.79
N ILE A 151 -5.36 -7.70 10.98
CA ILE A 151 -5.10 -8.62 12.09
C ILE A 151 -5.31 -7.90 13.43
N SER A 152 -4.78 -6.69 13.58
CA SER A 152 -4.95 -5.89 14.80
C SER A 152 -6.41 -5.47 15.02
N ALA A 153 -7.15 -5.12 13.97
CA ALA A 153 -8.56 -4.74 14.07
C ALA A 153 -9.43 -5.93 14.45
N ASN A 154 -9.15 -7.12 13.92
CA ASN A 154 -9.88 -8.34 14.28
C ASN A 154 -9.68 -8.70 15.75
N MET A 155 -8.48 -8.51 16.32
CA MET A 155 -8.25 -8.71 17.74
C MET A 155 -9.15 -7.81 18.61
N MET A 156 -9.42 -6.57 18.20
CA MET A 156 -10.32 -5.68 18.92
C MET A 156 -11.80 -6.11 18.86
N GLN A 157 -12.23 -6.86 17.85
CA GLN A 157 -13.60 -7.35 17.75
C GLN A 157 -13.92 -8.48 18.75
N TYR A 158 -12.89 -9.13 19.31
CA TYR A 158 -13.07 -10.18 20.32
C TYR A 158 -13.24 -9.63 21.74
N ILE A 159 -13.07 -8.32 21.96
CA ILE A 159 -13.38 -7.69 23.25
C ILE A 159 -14.91 -7.56 23.34
N PRO A 160 -15.59 -8.27 24.24
CA PRO A 160 -17.03 -8.21 24.35
C PRO A 160 -17.47 -6.80 24.75
N VAL A 161 -18.42 -6.27 24.00
CA VAL A 161 -18.97 -4.93 24.24
C VAL A 161 -19.87 -4.92 25.49
N THR A 162 -20.46 -6.08 25.82
CA THR A 162 -21.41 -6.26 26.93
C THR A 162 -20.84 -7.20 28.00
N ALA A 163 -21.17 -6.90 29.24
CA ALA A 163 -20.85 -7.71 30.41
C ALA A 163 -22.08 -7.86 31.30
N HIS A 164 -22.12 -8.90 32.09
CA HIS A 164 -23.16 -9.14 33.08
C HIS A 164 -22.64 -8.76 34.47
N ARG A 165 -22.94 -7.54 34.93
CA ARG A 165 -22.55 -7.09 36.27
C ARG A 165 -23.51 -7.68 37.32
N LEU A 166 -22.93 -8.22 38.38
CA LEU A 166 -23.67 -8.70 39.53
C LEU A 166 -23.80 -7.57 40.55
N SER A 167 -25.02 -7.09 40.76
CA SER A 167 -25.31 -6.08 41.79
C SER A 167 -25.22 -6.68 43.20
N ASP A 168 -25.02 -5.85 44.21
CA ASP A 168 -24.97 -6.29 45.61
C ASP A 168 -26.26 -6.98 46.08
N ASP A 169 -27.37 -6.71 45.40
CA ASP A 169 -28.70 -7.39 45.59
C ASP A 169 -28.77 -8.77 44.95
N GLY A 170 -27.68 -9.27 44.35
CA GLY A 170 -27.66 -10.55 43.65
C GLY A 170 -28.33 -10.56 42.28
N LYS A 171 -28.74 -9.42 41.75
CA LYS A 171 -29.33 -9.30 40.41
C LYS A 171 -28.24 -9.15 39.34
N VAL A 172 -28.44 -9.83 38.22
CA VAL A 172 -27.55 -9.72 37.06
C VAL A 172 -28.06 -8.67 36.11
N GLU A 173 -27.28 -7.62 35.91
CA GLU A 173 -27.64 -6.50 35.02
C GLU A 173 -26.69 -6.49 33.82
N PRO A 174 -27.19 -6.46 32.56
CA PRO A 174 -26.34 -6.28 31.41
C PRO A 174 -25.83 -4.84 31.38
N CYS A 175 -24.52 -4.68 31.20
CA CYS A 175 -23.89 -3.37 31.07
C CYS A 175 -22.83 -3.39 29.95
N LEU A 176 -22.40 -2.22 29.52
CA LEU A 176 -21.25 -2.13 28.62
C LEU A 176 -19.96 -2.42 29.41
N ALA A 177 -19.08 -3.25 28.88
CA ALA A 177 -17.83 -3.61 29.53
C ALA A 177 -16.98 -2.37 29.91
N LYS A 178 -17.02 -1.30 29.12
CA LYS A 178 -16.37 -0.02 29.39
C LYS A 178 -16.90 0.74 30.62
N HIS A 179 -18.04 0.37 31.15
CA HIS A 179 -18.65 1.00 32.33
C HIS A 179 -18.34 0.23 33.63
N LEU A 180 -17.62 -0.89 33.53
CA LEU A 180 -17.18 -1.62 34.71
C LEU A 180 -16.07 -0.86 35.42
N ALA A 181 -16.17 -0.82 36.74
CA ALA A 181 -15.16 -0.22 37.64
C ALA A 181 -14.40 -1.30 38.39
N VAL A 182 -13.23 -0.95 38.90
CA VAL A 182 -12.43 -1.84 39.73
C VAL A 182 -13.21 -2.18 41.02
N GLY A 183 -13.43 -3.47 41.24
CA GLY A 183 -14.22 -4.00 42.37
C GLY A 183 -15.62 -4.49 41.98
N ASP A 184 -16.08 -4.22 40.76
CA ASP A 184 -17.34 -4.77 40.25
C ASP A 184 -17.23 -6.30 40.10
N LYS A 185 -18.32 -6.99 40.43
CA LYS A 185 -18.45 -8.44 40.20
C LYS A 185 -19.14 -8.68 38.87
N VAL A 186 -18.57 -9.57 38.07
CA VAL A 186 -19.07 -9.91 36.74
C VAL A 186 -19.36 -11.39 36.66
N LEU A 187 -20.54 -11.74 36.17
CA LEU A 187 -20.94 -13.11 35.88
C LEU A 187 -20.55 -13.45 34.43
N VAL A 188 -19.72 -14.49 34.26
CA VAL A 188 -19.38 -15.04 32.93
C VAL A 188 -20.01 -16.42 32.82
N LYS A 189 -20.87 -16.63 31.82
CA LYS A 189 -21.48 -17.92 31.57
C LYS A 189 -20.60 -18.80 30.68
N ALA A 190 -20.88 -20.10 30.69
CA ALA A 190 -20.19 -21.04 29.83
C ALA A 190 -20.33 -20.63 28.34
N GLY A 191 -19.21 -20.54 27.61
CA GLY A 191 -19.17 -20.12 26.21
C GLY A 191 -19.15 -18.60 25.98
N GLU A 192 -19.20 -17.78 27.04
CA GLU A 192 -19.05 -16.34 26.93
C GLU A 192 -17.57 -15.94 27.03
N THR A 193 -17.23 -14.84 26.38
CA THR A 193 -15.87 -14.26 26.48
C THR A 193 -15.75 -13.43 27.76
N ILE A 194 -14.63 -13.55 28.48
CA ILE A 194 -14.33 -12.76 29.66
C ILE A 194 -14.19 -11.29 29.25
N PRO A 195 -15.04 -10.36 29.80
CA PRO A 195 -15.15 -9.01 29.27
C PRO A 195 -14.02 -8.05 29.70
N VAL A 196 -13.39 -8.34 30.85
CA VAL A 196 -12.34 -7.49 31.45
C VAL A 196 -11.37 -8.36 32.26
N ASP A 197 -10.19 -7.85 32.50
CA ASP A 197 -9.23 -8.50 33.42
C ASP A 197 -9.81 -8.58 34.83
N GLY A 198 -9.64 -9.71 35.49
CA GLY A 198 -10.19 -9.91 36.82
C GLY A 198 -9.62 -11.14 37.55
N ARG A 199 -10.14 -11.36 38.75
CA ARG A 199 -9.82 -12.55 39.55
C ARG A 199 -11.09 -13.38 39.73
N ILE A 200 -10.98 -14.68 39.54
CA ILE A 200 -12.08 -15.62 39.84
C ILE A 200 -12.36 -15.61 41.35
N ILE A 201 -13.59 -15.28 41.70
CA ILE A 201 -14.06 -15.24 43.09
C ILE A 201 -14.77 -16.55 43.40
N GLU A 202 -15.59 -17.04 42.46
CA GLU A 202 -16.42 -18.23 42.66
C GLU A 202 -16.57 -18.96 41.32
N GLY A 203 -16.65 -20.30 41.39
CA GLY A 203 -16.81 -21.16 40.22
C GLY A 203 -15.49 -21.76 39.73
N ALA A 204 -15.61 -22.69 38.75
CA ALA A 204 -14.46 -23.33 38.08
C ALA A 204 -14.87 -23.59 36.62
N SER A 205 -13.97 -23.28 35.69
CA SER A 205 -14.17 -23.52 34.27
C SER A 205 -12.84 -23.63 33.56
N ALA A 206 -12.83 -24.22 32.37
CA ALA A 206 -11.71 -24.13 31.44
C ALA A 206 -11.82 -22.83 30.62
N ILE A 207 -10.68 -22.21 30.39
CA ILE A 207 -10.59 -20.97 29.58
C ILE A 207 -9.83 -21.33 28.28
N ASP A 208 -10.39 -20.96 27.16
CA ASP A 208 -9.73 -21.04 25.86
C ASP A 208 -8.85 -19.79 25.67
N GLU A 209 -7.54 -19.98 25.76
CA GLU A 209 -6.53 -18.92 25.57
C GLU A 209 -5.82 -19.06 24.21
N SER A 210 -6.31 -19.91 23.30
CA SER A 210 -5.66 -20.19 22.02
C SER A 210 -5.42 -18.94 21.17
N MET A 211 -6.26 -17.91 21.33
CA MET A 211 -6.10 -16.62 20.66
C MET A 211 -4.89 -15.81 21.16
N LEU A 212 -4.45 -16.04 22.39
CA LEU A 212 -3.31 -15.35 23.01
C LEU A 212 -2.03 -16.18 22.93
N THR A 213 -2.14 -17.48 23.17
CA THR A 213 -1.00 -18.40 23.26
C THR A 213 -0.67 -19.06 21.91
N GLY A 214 -1.64 -19.13 21.01
CA GLY A 214 -1.50 -19.82 19.73
C GLY A 214 -1.61 -21.36 19.83
N GLU A 215 -1.97 -21.89 21.02
CA GLU A 215 -2.17 -23.32 21.27
C GLU A 215 -3.66 -23.68 21.47
#